data_5dfe61411100a5bace04dc89fa1a40bc
#
_entry.id   5dfe61411100a5bace04dc89fa1a40bc
#
_cell.length_a   1.000
_cell.length_b   1.000
_cell.length_c   1.000
_cell.angle_alpha   90.00
_cell.angle_beta   90.00
_cell.angle_gamma   90.00
#
_symmetry.space_group_name_H-M   'P 1'
#
loop_
_entity.id
_entity.type
_entity.pdbx_description
1 polymer ?
#
loop_
_entity_poly.entity_id
_entity_poly.type
_entity_poly.pdbx_seq_one_letter_code
_entity_poly.pdbx_strand_id
1 'polypeptide(L)'
;MKIEELPSGSYRVRKMYKGQTYTLMFDEKPDQKDVIDYMAKKMKEANVYTKTFEYYAKDYIKSRSNVLSPSTVQTYERLINVISDDFNGLKLSNITQADVQKEINRYAEDHAPKTVRSLHGFIATVLGSYRPQLVLKTTLPQRIIKESYLPSEDDVKAILNAAKGTEDSIAFQLGVLSMRRSEICALSMDDLIGNELHIHKNLVWYKKWIVKETPKTDAGNRTIYLPDTLVQEITEKGYFFKYSPNKLLEHLNKYQDKLGIPRFRFHDLRHYFASYASTIMPEADAMALGGWKSDYVFKQVYRESMRDKRKESAEKYINNILS
;
A
#
# COMPACT_ATOMS: atom_id res chain seq x y z
N MET A 1 -20.95 34.84 9.13
CA MET A 1 -19.64 34.13 9.22
C MET A 1 -19.74 33.19 10.40
N LYS A 2 -19.46 31.87 10.20
CA LYS A 2 -19.48 30.90 11.31
C LYS A 2 -18.05 30.73 11.80
N ILE A 3 -17.81 31.10 13.06
CA ILE A 3 -16.55 30.92 13.77
C ILE A 3 -16.72 29.70 14.67
N GLU A 4 -15.82 28.73 14.59
CA GLU A 4 -15.84 27.52 15.38
C GLU A 4 -14.61 27.51 16.29
N GLU A 5 -14.82 27.42 17.59
CA GLU A 5 -13.77 27.28 18.59
C GLU A 5 -13.40 25.80 18.68
N LEU A 6 -12.11 25.51 18.63
CA LEU A 6 -11.59 24.16 18.70
C LEU A 6 -11.13 23.79 20.11
N PRO A 7 -11.08 22.51 20.47
CA PRO A 7 -10.61 22.08 21.80
C PRO A 7 -9.18 22.53 22.13
N SER A 8 -8.40 22.93 21.14
CA SER A 8 -7.04 23.51 21.30
C SER A 8 -7.03 24.97 21.74
N GLY A 9 -8.22 25.63 21.84
CA GLY A 9 -8.34 27.05 22.10
C GLY A 9 -8.18 27.96 20.86
N SER A 10 -7.88 27.38 19.69
CA SER A 10 -7.80 28.11 18.43
C SER A 10 -9.17 28.20 17.74
N TYR A 11 -9.31 29.15 16.82
CA TYR A 11 -10.56 29.42 16.12
C TYR A 11 -10.45 29.04 14.65
N ARG A 12 -11.48 28.36 14.14
CA ARG A 12 -11.60 27.95 12.74
C ARG A 12 -12.72 28.71 12.05
N VAL A 13 -12.40 29.32 10.90
CA VAL A 13 -13.38 29.99 10.04
C VAL A 13 -13.36 29.30 8.67
N ARG A 14 -14.53 28.91 8.18
CA ARG A 14 -14.70 28.40 6.82
C ARG A 14 -15.41 29.46 5.98
N LYS A 15 -14.78 29.86 4.87
CA LYS A 15 -15.34 30.85 3.94
C LYS A 15 -15.25 30.36 2.51
N MET A 16 -16.36 30.44 1.80
CA MET A 16 -16.39 30.16 0.36
C MET A 16 -16.05 31.44 -0.43
N TYR A 17 -15.17 31.29 -1.41
CA TYR A 17 -14.84 32.37 -2.36
C TYR A 17 -14.57 31.76 -3.74
N LYS A 18 -15.23 32.28 -4.78
CA LYS A 18 -15.13 31.78 -6.16
C LYS A 18 -15.25 30.26 -6.29
N GLY A 19 -16.23 29.67 -5.60
CA GLY A 19 -16.48 28.22 -5.64
C GLY A 19 -15.52 27.36 -4.80
N GLN A 20 -14.55 27.96 -4.10
CA GLN A 20 -13.60 27.27 -3.24
C GLN A 20 -13.90 27.57 -1.76
N THR A 21 -13.76 26.54 -0.91
CA THR A 21 -13.88 26.68 0.54
C THR A 21 -12.50 26.84 1.15
N TYR A 22 -12.25 27.96 1.79
CA TYR A 22 -11.04 28.25 2.53
C TYR A 22 -11.27 27.96 4.02
N THR A 23 -10.35 27.23 4.62
CA THR A 23 -10.29 27.03 6.07
C THR A 23 -9.19 27.91 6.64
N LEU A 24 -9.55 28.81 7.51
CA LEU A 24 -8.65 29.77 8.15
C LEU A 24 -8.55 29.40 9.62
N MET A 25 -7.35 29.47 10.17
CA MET A 25 -7.05 29.18 11.58
C MET A 25 -6.52 30.45 12.24
N PHE A 26 -7.01 30.73 13.44
CA PHE A 26 -6.62 31.88 14.24
C PHE A 26 -6.37 31.42 15.67
N ASP A 27 -5.37 32.01 16.32
CA ASP A 27 -5.06 31.73 17.73
C ASP A 27 -5.98 32.48 18.66
N GLU A 28 -6.52 33.62 18.21
CA GLU A 28 -7.52 34.42 18.90
C GLU A 28 -8.82 34.51 18.10
N LYS A 29 -9.93 34.84 18.74
CA LYS A 29 -11.25 34.96 18.08
C LYS A 29 -11.21 36.07 17.03
N PRO A 30 -11.24 35.75 15.72
CA PRO A 30 -11.09 36.75 14.68
C PRO A 30 -12.35 37.61 14.53
N ASP A 31 -12.16 38.88 14.22
CA ASP A 31 -13.22 39.74 13.72
C ASP A 31 -13.39 39.62 12.20
N GLN A 32 -14.30 40.38 11.61
CA GLN A 32 -14.57 40.36 10.18
C GLN A 32 -13.38 40.88 9.36
N LYS A 33 -12.65 41.86 9.88
CA LYS A 33 -11.49 42.48 9.26
C LYS A 33 -10.33 41.50 9.25
N ASP A 34 -10.05 40.81 10.35
CA ASP A 34 -9.03 39.78 10.46
C ASP A 34 -9.20 38.67 9.40
N VAL A 35 -10.44 38.22 9.22
CA VAL A 35 -10.78 37.23 8.22
C VAL A 35 -10.58 37.76 6.80
N ILE A 36 -10.90 39.02 6.52
CA ILE A 36 -10.68 39.63 5.19
C ILE A 36 -9.19 39.79 4.91
N ASP A 37 -8.44 40.34 5.88
CA ASP A 37 -6.99 40.56 5.72
C ASP A 37 -6.23 39.25 5.59
N TYR A 38 -6.60 38.25 6.38
CA TYR A 38 -6.03 36.90 6.24
C TYR A 38 -6.35 36.27 4.88
N MET A 39 -7.60 36.43 4.39
CA MET A 39 -7.99 35.97 3.05
C MET A 39 -7.18 36.71 1.96
N ALA A 40 -7.03 38.02 2.05
CA ALA A 40 -6.25 38.81 1.09
C ALA A 40 -4.78 38.37 1.06
N LYS A 41 -4.17 38.13 2.22
CA LYS A 41 -2.81 37.60 2.34
C LYS A 41 -2.70 36.22 1.70
N LYS A 42 -3.62 35.30 2.00
CA LYS A 42 -3.66 33.96 1.41
C LYS A 42 -3.89 33.95 -0.09
N MET A 43 -4.67 34.90 -0.61
CA MET A 43 -4.86 35.09 -2.05
C MET A 43 -3.60 35.60 -2.75
N LYS A 44 -2.84 36.49 -2.12
CA LYS A 44 -1.53 36.92 -2.62
C LYS A 44 -0.55 35.76 -2.66
N GLU A 45 -0.49 34.98 -1.58
CA GLU A 45 0.34 33.76 -1.51
C GLU A 45 -0.07 32.71 -2.56
N ALA A 46 -1.36 32.52 -2.82
CA ALA A 46 -1.87 31.59 -3.84
C ALA A 46 -1.47 32.04 -5.27
N ASN A 47 -1.31 33.33 -5.53
CA ASN A 47 -0.87 33.85 -6.83
C ASN A 47 0.65 33.63 -7.09
N VAL A 48 1.41 33.12 -6.13
CA VAL A 48 2.84 32.79 -6.34
C VAL A 48 2.99 31.56 -7.25
N TYR A 49 2.01 30.67 -7.30
CA TYR A 49 2.10 29.42 -8.08
C TYR A 49 1.60 29.60 -9.51
N THR A 50 2.39 30.29 -10.34
CA THR A 50 2.03 30.67 -11.72
C THR A 50 2.29 29.59 -12.77
N LYS A 51 3.08 28.58 -12.43
CA LYS A 51 3.38 27.45 -13.33
C LYS A 51 2.24 26.43 -13.34
N THR A 52 2.32 25.48 -14.26
CA THR A 52 1.31 24.45 -14.47
C THR A 52 1.31 23.39 -13.36
N PHE A 53 0.24 22.61 -13.27
CA PHE A 53 0.17 21.45 -12.36
C PHE A 53 1.33 20.48 -12.64
N GLU A 54 1.59 20.16 -13.90
CA GLU A 54 2.67 19.26 -14.30
C GLU A 54 4.04 19.74 -13.78
N TYR A 55 4.32 21.04 -13.89
CA TYR A 55 5.55 21.60 -13.36
C TYR A 55 5.70 21.31 -11.86
N TYR A 56 4.68 21.60 -11.05
CA TYR A 56 4.72 21.40 -9.62
C TYR A 56 4.67 19.92 -9.22
N ALA A 57 4.01 19.08 -10.00
CA ALA A 57 4.03 17.63 -9.80
C ALA A 57 5.44 17.07 -10.00
N LYS A 58 6.16 17.51 -11.04
CA LYS A 58 7.57 17.15 -11.28
C LYS A 58 8.50 17.72 -10.19
N ASP A 59 8.28 18.96 -9.79
CA ASP A 59 9.02 19.61 -8.70
C ASP A 59 8.81 18.89 -7.36
N TYR A 60 7.57 18.49 -7.05
CA TYR A 60 7.25 17.70 -5.87
C TYR A 60 8.05 16.40 -5.81
N ILE A 61 8.12 15.67 -6.91
CA ILE A 61 8.88 14.42 -7.00
C ILE A 61 10.37 14.69 -6.84
N LYS A 62 10.91 15.68 -7.58
CA LYS A 62 12.33 16.02 -7.58
C LYS A 62 12.81 16.46 -6.20
N SER A 63 12.07 17.36 -5.54
CA SER A 63 12.44 17.89 -4.23
C SER A 63 12.39 16.86 -3.09
N ARG A 64 11.70 15.73 -3.31
CA ARG A 64 11.52 14.66 -2.31
C ARG A 64 12.10 13.31 -2.76
N SER A 65 12.86 13.29 -3.86
CA SER A 65 13.41 12.06 -4.44
C SER A 65 14.31 11.28 -3.48
N ASN A 66 14.98 11.98 -2.56
CA ASN A 66 15.87 11.35 -1.55
C ASN A 66 15.10 10.76 -0.35
N VAL A 67 13.83 11.13 -0.17
CA VAL A 67 12.99 10.68 0.95
C VAL A 67 11.94 9.67 0.48
N LEU A 68 11.41 9.87 -0.73
CA LEU A 68 10.44 8.96 -1.32
C LEU A 68 11.10 7.63 -1.72
N SER A 69 10.37 6.54 -1.52
CA SER A 69 10.87 5.26 -2.05
C SER A 69 10.95 5.29 -3.58
N PRO A 70 11.93 4.60 -4.20
CA PRO A 70 12.06 4.56 -5.66
C PRO A 70 10.77 4.10 -6.37
N SER A 71 10.07 3.14 -5.81
CA SER A 71 8.77 2.67 -6.34
C SER A 71 7.66 3.72 -6.25
N THR A 72 7.70 4.59 -5.23
CA THR A 72 6.76 5.73 -5.11
C THR A 72 7.06 6.78 -6.17
N VAL A 73 8.34 7.11 -6.36
CA VAL A 73 8.79 8.03 -7.43
C VAL A 73 8.29 7.55 -8.78
N GLN A 74 8.55 6.28 -9.13
CA GLN A 74 8.09 5.68 -10.38
C GLN A 74 6.55 5.72 -10.54
N THR A 75 5.84 5.46 -9.45
CA THR A 75 4.38 5.52 -9.46
C THR A 75 3.90 6.95 -9.75
N TYR A 76 4.50 7.93 -9.11
CA TYR A 76 4.13 9.34 -9.31
C TYR A 76 4.49 9.84 -10.72
N GLU A 77 5.67 9.48 -11.26
CA GLU A 77 6.05 9.78 -12.64
C GLU A 77 5.02 9.21 -13.64
N ARG A 78 4.59 7.96 -13.43
CA ARG A 78 3.55 7.35 -14.26
C ARG A 78 2.20 8.05 -14.12
N LEU A 79 1.83 8.49 -12.90
CA LEU A 79 0.58 9.19 -12.66
C LEU A 79 0.53 10.55 -13.36
N ILE A 80 1.64 11.28 -13.45
CA ILE A 80 1.71 12.52 -14.25
C ILE A 80 1.34 12.25 -15.72
N ASN A 81 1.83 11.15 -16.28
CA ASN A 81 1.61 10.82 -17.69
C ASN A 81 0.18 10.37 -18.02
N VAL A 82 -0.62 9.99 -17.03
CA VAL A 82 -2.03 9.58 -17.24
C VAL A 82 -3.04 10.69 -16.90
N ILE A 83 -2.58 11.75 -16.27
CA ILE A 83 -3.36 12.98 -16.08
C ILE A 83 -3.54 13.65 -17.47
N SER A 84 -4.75 14.14 -17.74
CA SER A 84 -5.02 14.82 -19.01
C SER A 84 -4.13 16.05 -19.22
N ASP A 85 -3.82 16.34 -20.49
CA ASP A 85 -3.05 17.53 -20.86
C ASP A 85 -3.77 18.82 -20.42
N ASP A 86 -5.10 18.82 -20.50
CA ASP A 86 -5.94 19.92 -20.01
C ASP A 86 -5.68 20.21 -18.52
N PHE A 87 -5.70 19.17 -17.67
CA PHE A 87 -5.46 19.34 -16.23
C PHE A 87 -3.98 19.65 -15.95
N ASN A 88 -3.07 18.94 -16.58
CA ASN A 88 -1.63 19.16 -16.45
C ASN A 88 -1.23 20.61 -16.86
N GLY A 89 -1.90 21.18 -17.84
CA GLY A 89 -1.68 22.55 -18.33
C GLY A 89 -2.28 23.67 -17.47
N LEU A 90 -3.17 23.35 -16.51
CA LEU A 90 -3.77 24.37 -15.65
C LEU A 90 -2.70 25.00 -14.74
N LYS A 91 -2.72 26.33 -14.65
CA LYS A 91 -1.92 27.03 -13.63
C LYS A 91 -2.33 26.55 -12.24
N LEU A 92 -1.36 26.15 -11.42
CA LEU A 92 -1.64 25.58 -10.11
C LEU A 92 -2.52 26.49 -9.25
N SER A 93 -2.30 27.83 -9.33
CA SER A 93 -3.10 28.83 -8.63
C SER A 93 -4.57 28.82 -9.00
N ASN A 94 -4.90 28.38 -10.22
CA ASN A 94 -6.26 28.45 -10.78
C ASN A 94 -7.06 27.16 -10.59
N ILE A 95 -6.39 26.06 -10.25
CA ILE A 95 -7.08 24.76 -10.06
C ILE A 95 -8.15 24.89 -8.99
N THR A 96 -9.35 24.45 -9.32
CA THR A 96 -10.51 24.43 -8.43
C THR A 96 -10.87 22.99 -8.02
N GLN A 97 -11.75 22.85 -7.05
CA GLN A 97 -12.36 21.55 -6.71
C GLN A 97 -13.08 20.94 -7.92
N ALA A 98 -13.72 21.75 -8.77
CA ALA A 98 -14.43 21.29 -9.95
C ALA A 98 -13.47 20.69 -11.00
N ASP A 99 -12.30 21.28 -11.18
CA ASP A 99 -11.28 20.75 -12.10
C ASP A 99 -10.78 19.39 -11.64
N VAL A 100 -10.51 19.25 -10.34
CA VAL A 100 -10.12 17.95 -9.77
C VAL A 100 -11.22 16.91 -9.94
N GLN A 101 -12.48 17.26 -9.68
CA GLN A 101 -13.61 16.33 -9.86
C GLN A 101 -13.75 15.92 -11.33
N LYS A 102 -13.61 16.87 -12.27
CA LYS A 102 -13.68 16.59 -13.72
C LYS A 102 -12.60 15.60 -14.15
N GLU A 103 -11.35 15.81 -13.69
CA GLU A 103 -10.24 14.91 -14.01
C GLU A 103 -10.44 13.51 -13.41
N ILE A 104 -10.95 13.42 -12.18
CA ILE A 104 -11.26 12.15 -11.54
C ILE A 104 -12.42 11.43 -12.23
N ASN A 105 -13.45 12.13 -12.66
CA ASN A 105 -14.56 11.54 -13.43
C ASN A 105 -14.07 10.96 -14.75
N ARG A 106 -13.28 11.75 -15.53
CA ARG A 106 -12.66 11.29 -16.77
C ARG A 106 -11.87 9.99 -16.56
N TYR A 107 -11.02 9.97 -15.56
CA TYR A 107 -10.16 8.80 -15.30
C TYR A 107 -10.96 7.58 -14.79
N ALA A 108 -12.11 7.83 -14.17
CA ALA A 108 -12.98 6.77 -13.65
C ALA A 108 -13.77 6.01 -14.74
N GLU A 109 -13.86 6.56 -15.96
CA GLU A 109 -14.57 5.92 -17.07
C GLU A 109 -13.96 4.56 -17.42
N ASP A 110 -12.62 4.47 -17.44
CA ASP A 110 -11.89 3.27 -17.89
C ASP A 110 -11.05 2.58 -16.82
N HIS A 111 -11.10 3.07 -15.56
CA HIS A 111 -10.18 2.58 -14.54
C HIS A 111 -10.89 2.09 -13.26
N ALA A 112 -10.32 1.04 -12.69
CA ALA A 112 -10.82 0.48 -11.43
C ALA A 112 -10.77 1.48 -10.27
N PRO A 113 -11.72 1.44 -9.32
CA PRO A 113 -11.81 2.38 -8.19
C PRO A 113 -10.51 2.58 -7.40
N LYS A 114 -9.73 1.53 -7.21
CA LYS A 114 -8.42 1.62 -6.53
C LYS A 114 -7.42 2.47 -7.31
N THR A 115 -7.40 2.35 -8.63
CA THR A 115 -6.50 3.11 -9.52
C THR A 115 -6.89 4.59 -9.53
N VAL A 116 -8.19 4.88 -9.62
CA VAL A 116 -8.74 6.24 -9.55
C VAL A 116 -8.39 6.90 -8.21
N ARG A 117 -8.54 6.18 -7.10
CA ARG A 117 -8.15 6.69 -5.78
C ARG A 117 -6.65 6.96 -5.65
N SER A 118 -5.81 6.19 -6.34
CA SER A 118 -4.36 6.43 -6.37
C SER A 118 -4.02 7.72 -7.11
N LEU A 119 -4.68 7.98 -8.25
CA LEU A 119 -4.54 9.23 -8.99
C LEU A 119 -4.98 10.43 -8.15
N HIS A 120 -6.19 10.34 -7.56
CA HIS A 120 -6.68 11.39 -6.66
C HIS A 120 -5.72 11.67 -5.50
N GLY A 121 -5.19 10.60 -4.86
CA GLY A 121 -4.22 10.72 -3.78
C GLY A 121 -2.96 11.47 -4.19
N PHE A 122 -2.46 11.24 -5.40
CA PHE A 122 -1.32 11.96 -5.93
C PHE A 122 -1.65 13.45 -6.20
N ILE A 123 -2.76 13.73 -6.88
CA ILE A 123 -3.22 15.11 -7.14
C ILE A 123 -3.40 15.87 -5.82
N ALA A 124 -4.07 15.25 -4.85
CA ALA A 124 -4.29 15.84 -3.52
C ALA A 124 -2.97 16.10 -2.78
N THR A 125 -1.99 15.19 -2.92
CA THR A 125 -0.66 15.35 -2.30
C THR A 125 0.09 16.53 -2.88
N VAL A 126 0.10 16.70 -4.21
CA VAL A 126 0.71 17.85 -4.88
C VAL A 126 0.01 19.13 -4.49
N LEU A 127 -1.31 19.19 -4.63
CA LEU A 127 -2.09 20.38 -4.27
C LEU A 127 -1.94 20.73 -2.78
N GLY A 128 -1.98 19.75 -1.89
CA GLY A 128 -1.79 19.97 -0.44
C GLY A 128 -0.41 20.53 -0.09
N SER A 129 0.62 20.19 -0.88
CA SER A 129 1.99 20.69 -0.65
C SER A 129 2.19 22.16 -1.05
N TYR A 130 1.52 22.61 -2.11
CA TYR A 130 1.69 23.96 -2.64
C TYR A 130 0.48 24.87 -2.36
N ARG A 131 -0.69 24.28 -2.14
CA ARG A 131 -1.95 25.00 -1.87
C ARG A 131 -2.70 24.38 -0.69
N PRO A 132 -2.12 24.35 0.52
CA PRO A 132 -2.70 23.69 1.69
C PRO A 132 -4.09 24.24 2.09
N GLN A 133 -4.42 25.48 1.67
CA GLN A 133 -5.72 26.10 1.87
C GLN A 133 -6.83 25.53 0.97
N LEU A 134 -6.49 24.83 -0.13
CA LEU A 134 -7.46 24.20 -1.01
C LEU A 134 -7.94 22.88 -0.42
N VAL A 135 -9.13 22.89 0.14
CA VAL A 135 -9.75 21.68 0.69
C VAL A 135 -10.47 20.93 -0.43
N LEU A 136 -10.01 19.73 -0.74
CA LEU A 136 -10.64 18.88 -1.72
C LEU A 136 -11.75 18.03 -1.09
N LYS A 137 -12.96 18.10 -1.68
CA LYS A 137 -14.12 17.29 -1.34
C LYS A 137 -14.54 16.46 -2.55
N THR A 138 -13.59 15.72 -3.10
CA THR A 138 -13.80 14.94 -4.32
C THR A 138 -14.65 13.70 -4.04
N THR A 139 -15.70 13.50 -4.81
CA THR A 139 -16.46 12.26 -4.82
C THR A 139 -15.65 11.19 -5.54
N LEU A 140 -15.40 10.08 -4.88
CA LEU A 140 -14.59 8.99 -5.40
C LEU A 140 -15.42 7.72 -5.58
N PRO A 141 -15.13 6.89 -6.62
CA PRO A 141 -15.86 5.66 -6.83
C PRO A 141 -15.75 4.73 -5.62
N GLN A 142 -16.81 3.99 -5.33
CA GLN A 142 -16.83 3.02 -4.23
C GLN A 142 -15.76 1.95 -4.42
N ARG A 143 -15.17 1.50 -3.31
CA ARG A 143 -14.22 0.39 -3.34
C ARG A 143 -14.96 -0.90 -3.66
N ILE A 144 -14.54 -1.59 -4.70
CA ILE A 144 -15.00 -2.93 -5.01
C ILE A 144 -14.06 -3.91 -4.33
N ILE A 145 -14.57 -4.65 -3.36
CA ILE A 145 -13.85 -5.77 -2.75
C ILE A 145 -14.04 -6.96 -3.67
N LYS A 146 -13.00 -7.34 -4.41
CA LYS A 146 -13.00 -8.59 -5.17
C LYS A 146 -12.59 -9.71 -4.23
N GLU A 147 -13.42 -10.71 -4.12
CA GLU A 147 -13.01 -11.96 -3.47
C GLU A 147 -11.85 -12.56 -4.27
N SER A 148 -10.73 -12.82 -3.60
CA SER A 148 -9.60 -13.54 -4.18
C SER A 148 -9.56 -14.94 -3.58
N TYR A 149 -9.24 -15.92 -4.41
CA TYR A 149 -9.02 -17.26 -3.91
C TYR A 149 -7.85 -17.26 -2.92
N LEU A 150 -8.07 -17.80 -1.73
CA LEU A 150 -7.02 -18.06 -0.76
C LEU A 150 -6.62 -19.53 -0.87
N PRO A 151 -5.32 -19.86 -1.03
CA PRO A 151 -4.90 -21.26 -1.16
C PRO A 151 -5.25 -22.07 0.09
N SER A 152 -5.74 -23.28 -0.13
CA SER A 152 -5.96 -24.27 0.92
C SER A 152 -4.62 -24.86 1.39
N GLU A 153 -4.65 -25.62 2.46
CA GLU A 153 -3.47 -26.36 2.94
C GLU A 153 -2.99 -27.39 1.89
N ASP A 154 -3.94 -28.03 1.21
CA ASP A 154 -3.64 -29.01 0.15
C ASP A 154 -2.99 -28.34 -1.06
N ASP A 155 -3.47 -27.15 -1.47
CA ASP A 155 -2.84 -26.39 -2.55
C ASP A 155 -1.39 -26.01 -2.23
N VAL A 156 -1.17 -25.53 -1.00
CA VAL A 156 0.17 -25.15 -0.53
C VAL A 156 1.07 -26.35 -0.51
N LYS A 157 0.64 -27.48 0.06
CA LYS A 157 1.40 -28.74 0.07
C LYS A 157 1.70 -29.25 -1.35
N ALA A 158 0.72 -29.20 -2.25
CA ALA A 158 0.90 -29.63 -3.63
C ALA A 158 1.96 -28.78 -4.37
N ILE A 159 1.94 -27.46 -4.19
CA ILE A 159 2.93 -26.55 -4.77
C ILE A 159 4.32 -26.81 -4.19
N LEU A 160 4.45 -26.93 -2.86
CA LEU A 160 5.74 -27.21 -2.23
C LEU A 160 6.32 -28.55 -2.68
N ASN A 161 5.49 -29.58 -2.77
CA ASN A 161 5.92 -30.91 -3.26
C ASN A 161 6.35 -30.87 -4.71
N ALA A 162 5.61 -30.17 -5.57
CA ALA A 162 5.95 -30.04 -6.99
C ALA A 162 7.21 -29.20 -7.22
N ALA A 163 7.50 -28.25 -6.32
CA ALA A 163 8.69 -27.41 -6.39
C ALA A 163 9.93 -28.06 -5.76
N LYS A 164 9.78 -29.14 -5.01
CA LYS A 164 10.88 -29.82 -4.30
C LYS A 164 12.03 -30.16 -5.24
N GLY A 165 13.25 -29.79 -4.86
CA GLY A 165 14.46 -30.03 -5.65
C GLY A 165 14.65 -29.06 -6.84
N THR A 166 13.67 -28.23 -7.16
CA THR A 166 13.79 -27.21 -8.20
C THR A 166 14.42 -25.91 -7.66
N GLU A 167 14.68 -24.95 -8.53
CA GLU A 167 15.17 -23.63 -8.15
C GLU A 167 14.13 -22.78 -7.39
N ASP A 168 12.84 -23.15 -7.45
CA ASP A 168 11.74 -22.46 -6.79
C ASP A 168 11.48 -22.94 -5.37
N SER A 169 11.99 -24.11 -4.99
CA SER A 169 11.72 -24.78 -3.71
C SER A 169 11.92 -23.85 -2.52
N ILE A 170 13.09 -23.23 -2.41
CA ILE A 170 13.42 -22.32 -1.29
C ILE A 170 12.47 -21.12 -1.28
N ALA A 171 12.26 -20.48 -2.44
CA ALA A 171 11.44 -19.27 -2.51
C ALA A 171 9.98 -19.54 -2.12
N PHE A 172 9.41 -20.68 -2.49
CA PHE A 172 8.04 -21.03 -2.09
C PHE A 172 7.94 -21.37 -0.60
N GLN A 173 8.90 -22.09 -0.05
CA GLN A 173 8.96 -22.35 1.39
C GLN A 173 9.04 -21.04 2.18
N LEU A 174 9.91 -20.10 1.79
CA LEU A 174 10.01 -18.77 2.40
C LEU A 174 8.73 -17.96 2.24
N GLY A 175 8.02 -18.10 1.12
CA GLY A 175 6.70 -17.49 0.91
C GLY A 175 5.67 -17.97 1.92
N VAL A 176 5.64 -19.28 2.20
CA VAL A 176 4.78 -19.89 3.21
C VAL A 176 5.18 -19.46 4.62
N LEU A 177 6.45 -19.17 4.87
CA LEU A 177 6.95 -18.56 6.11
C LEU A 177 6.71 -17.03 6.17
N SER A 178 5.73 -16.54 5.41
CA SER A 178 5.27 -15.13 5.44
C SER A 178 6.20 -14.11 4.80
N MET A 179 7.21 -14.50 4.04
CA MET A 179 8.06 -13.54 3.35
C MET A 179 7.39 -12.92 2.14
N ARG A 180 7.68 -11.64 1.91
CA ARG A 180 7.26 -10.97 0.67
C ARG A 180 8.19 -11.38 -0.47
N ARG A 181 7.67 -11.52 -1.69
CA ARG A 181 8.48 -11.87 -2.87
C ARG A 181 9.69 -10.96 -3.09
N SER A 182 9.56 -9.67 -2.77
CA SER A 182 10.65 -8.70 -2.89
C SER A 182 11.69 -8.81 -1.77
N GLU A 183 11.33 -9.33 -0.61
CA GLU A 183 12.25 -9.68 0.48
C GLU A 183 13.07 -10.91 0.04
N ILE A 184 12.41 -11.99 -0.40
CA ILE A 184 13.07 -13.22 -0.86
C ILE A 184 14.11 -12.95 -1.96
N CYS A 185 13.73 -12.12 -2.96
CA CYS A 185 14.63 -11.79 -4.07
C CYS A 185 15.77 -10.82 -3.68
N ALA A 186 15.75 -10.26 -2.47
CA ALA A 186 16.81 -9.37 -1.97
C ALA A 186 17.79 -10.10 -1.07
N LEU A 187 17.50 -11.34 -0.64
CA LEU A 187 18.33 -12.10 0.27
C LEU A 187 19.69 -12.44 -0.35
N SER A 188 20.71 -12.43 0.50
CA SER A 188 22.05 -12.93 0.27
C SER A 188 22.44 -13.95 1.34
N MET A 189 23.48 -14.73 1.13
CA MET A 189 23.91 -15.73 2.11
C MET A 189 24.32 -15.11 3.45
N ASP A 190 24.74 -13.85 3.48
CA ASP A 190 25.07 -13.11 4.69
C ASP A 190 23.87 -12.86 5.60
N ASP A 191 22.64 -13.00 5.09
CA ASP A 191 21.41 -12.83 5.87
C ASP A 191 21.05 -14.09 6.67
N LEU A 192 21.73 -15.22 6.43
CA LEU A 192 21.53 -16.49 7.13
C LEU A 192 22.66 -16.77 8.11
N ILE A 193 22.35 -16.80 9.40
CA ILE A 193 23.31 -17.08 10.48
C ILE A 193 22.80 -18.31 11.25
N GLY A 194 23.45 -19.45 11.05
CA GLY A 194 22.92 -20.71 11.59
C GLY A 194 21.56 -21.02 10.96
N ASN A 195 20.51 -21.11 11.76
CA ASN A 195 19.13 -21.27 11.32
C ASN A 195 18.28 -20.00 11.46
N GLU A 196 18.92 -18.86 11.73
CA GLU A 196 18.27 -17.55 11.80
C GLU A 196 18.41 -16.82 10.47
N LEU A 197 17.28 -16.47 9.85
CA LEU A 197 17.22 -15.67 8.63
C LEU A 197 16.81 -14.23 8.97
N HIS A 198 17.73 -13.29 8.76
CA HIS A 198 17.52 -11.87 9.03
C HIS A 198 16.91 -11.16 7.82
N ILE A 199 15.70 -10.66 7.95
CA ILE A 199 14.94 -9.99 6.89
C ILE A 199 15.00 -8.48 7.13
N HIS A 200 15.82 -7.77 6.38
CA HIS A 200 16.00 -6.32 6.51
C HIS A 200 16.07 -5.58 5.17
N LYS A 201 16.09 -6.32 4.07
CA LYS A 201 16.22 -5.81 2.69
C LYS A 201 14.97 -6.07 1.87
N ASN A 202 14.79 -5.30 0.80
CA ASN A 202 13.84 -5.62 -0.24
C ASN A 202 14.34 -5.21 -1.63
N LEU A 203 13.93 -5.95 -2.66
CA LEU A 203 14.22 -5.65 -4.05
C LEU A 203 13.11 -4.78 -4.63
N VAL A 204 13.44 -3.59 -5.12
CA VAL A 204 12.51 -2.65 -5.73
C VAL A 204 12.91 -2.34 -7.17
N TRP A 205 11.91 -2.08 -8.00
CA TRP A 205 12.13 -1.66 -9.38
C TRP A 205 12.05 -0.14 -9.49
N TYR A 206 13.13 0.46 -10.02
CA TYR A 206 13.12 1.84 -10.51
C TYR A 206 14.19 1.96 -11.60
N LYS A 207 13.75 1.99 -12.87
CA LYS A 207 14.63 1.92 -14.06
C LYS A 207 15.49 0.65 -14.12
N LYS A 208 15.89 0.11 -12.99
CA LYS A 208 16.58 -1.17 -12.78
C LYS A 208 16.16 -1.78 -11.44
N TRP A 209 16.53 -3.02 -11.19
CA TRP A 209 16.37 -3.63 -9.88
C TRP A 209 17.39 -3.05 -8.90
N ILE A 210 16.92 -2.64 -7.73
CA ILE A 210 17.73 -2.02 -6.67
C ILE A 210 17.41 -2.74 -5.36
N VAL A 211 18.45 -3.25 -4.71
CA VAL A 211 18.33 -3.72 -3.32
C VAL A 211 18.25 -2.48 -2.42
N LYS A 212 17.21 -2.40 -1.64
CA LYS A 212 17.02 -1.38 -0.61
C LYS A 212 17.32 -2.00 0.74
N GLU A 213 18.33 -1.49 1.45
CA GLU A 213 18.81 -1.98 2.74
C GLU A 213 17.83 -1.71 3.90
N THR A 214 16.72 -1.03 3.64
CA THR A 214 15.69 -0.79 4.64
C THR A 214 14.38 -1.43 4.20
N PRO A 215 13.68 -2.16 5.07
CA PRO A 215 12.37 -2.71 4.75
C PRO A 215 11.35 -1.60 4.50
N LYS A 216 10.21 -1.95 3.93
CA LYS A 216 9.13 -0.99 3.65
C LYS A 216 8.55 -0.36 4.93
N THR A 217 8.66 -1.05 6.05
CA THR A 217 8.19 -0.62 7.39
C THR A 217 9.13 -1.17 8.44
N ASP A 218 9.26 -0.53 9.60
CA ASP A 218 10.12 -0.97 10.71
C ASP A 218 9.81 -2.41 11.14
N ALA A 219 8.52 -2.82 11.15
CA ALA A 219 8.10 -4.19 11.41
C ALA A 219 8.52 -5.19 10.31
N GLY A 220 9.05 -4.71 9.19
CA GLY A 220 9.65 -5.56 8.16
C GLY A 220 11.04 -6.07 8.56
N ASN A 221 11.73 -5.39 9.49
CA ASN A 221 12.98 -5.88 10.07
C ASN A 221 12.65 -6.95 11.13
N ARG A 222 12.96 -8.18 10.81
CA ARG A 222 12.63 -9.33 11.66
C ARG A 222 13.55 -10.52 11.38
N THR A 223 13.65 -11.42 12.33
CA THR A 223 14.32 -12.70 12.17
C THR A 223 13.27 -13.80 12.12
N ILE A 224 13.43 -14.76 11.22
CA ILE A 224 12.65 -16.00 11.20
C ILE A 224 13.59 -17.18 11.38
N TYR A 225 13.08 -18.24 12.03
CA TYR A 225 13.82 -19.46 12.27
C TYR A 225 13.49 -20.48 11.19
N LEU A 226 14.51 -21.00 10.52
CA LEU A 226 14.35 -21.98 9.45
C LEU A 226 14.60 -23.39 9.99
N PRO A 227 13.86 -24.41 9.51
CA PRO A 227 14.17 -25.81 9.81
C PRO A 227 15.51 -26.19 9.16
N ASP A 228 16.24 -27.09 9.82
CA ASP A 228 17.58 -27.53 9.39
C ASP A 228 17.60 -28.02 7.92
N THR A 229 16.54 -28.70 7.50
CA THR A 229 16.39 -29.18 6.11
C THR A 229 16.38 -28.04 5.10
N LEU A 230 15.76 -26.92 5.42
CA LEU A 230 15.73 -25.75 4.53
C LEU A 230 17.07 -25.00 4.57
N VAL A 231 17.71 -24.91 5.75
CA VAL A 231 19.07 -24.37 5.87
C VAL A 231 20.05 -25.16 5.04
N GLN A 232 19.99 -26.49 5.11
CA GLN A 232 20.82 -27.37 4.28
C GLN A 232 20.58 -27.11 2.79
N GLU A 233 19.31 -27.08 2.34
CA GLU A 233 18.97 -26.83 0.92
C GLU A 233 19.52 -25.48 0.45
N ILE A 234 19.40 -24.42 1.28
CA ILE A 234 19.93 -23.09 0.98
C ILE A 234 21.47 -23.12 0.86
N THR A 235 22.13 -23.78 1.82
CA THR A 235 23.59 -23.88 1.86
C THR A 235 24.14 -24.65 0.68
N GLU A 236 23.53 -25.76 0.30
CA GLU A 236 23.91 -26.56 -0.87
C GLU A 236 23.74 -25.78 -2.17
N LYS A 237 22.66 -24.99 -2.31
CA LYS A 237 22.42 -24.15 -3.48
C LYS A 237 23.28 -22.88 -3.52
N GLY A 238 23.66 -22.33 -2.37
CA GLY A 238 24.41 -21.10 -2.24
C GLY A 238 23.62 -19.83 -2.62
N TYR A 239 22.30 -19.89 -2.67
CA TYR A 239 21.42 -18.76 -2.96
C TYR A 239 19.98 -19.05 -2.55
N PHE A 240 19.16 -17.99 -2.39
CA PHE A 240 17.73 -18.10 -2.08
C PHE A 240 16.87 -18.13 -3.34
N PHE A 241 17.06 -17.16 -4.23
CA PHE A 241 16.36 -17.08 -5.52
C PHE A 241 17.13 -16.18 -6.50
N LYS A 242 17.33 -16.62 -7.72
CA LYS A 242 18.21 -15.93 -8.70
C LYS A 242 17.48 -14.91 -9.59
N TYR A 243 16.16 -14.87 -9.55
CA TYR A 243 15.38 -14.09 -10.51
C TYR A 243 14.65 -12.92 -9.84
N SER A 244 13.96 -12.12 -10.64
CA SER A 244 13.19 -10.99 -10.16
C SER A 244 11.88 -11.42 -9.49
N PRO A 245 11.27 -10.54 -8.66
CA PRO A 245 9.96 -10.81 -8.05
C PRO A 245 8.84 -11.10 -9.07
N ASN A 246 8.93 -10.55 -10.29
CA ASN A 246 7.96 -10.85 -11.35
C ASN A 246 8.13 -12.29 -11.86
N LYS A 247 9.37 -12.74 -11.98
CA LYS A 247 9.66 -14.11 -12.42
C LYS A 247 9.16 -15.14 -11.40
N LEU A 248 9.32 -14.85 -10.11
CA LEU A 248 8.77 -15.70 -9.05
C LEU A 248 7.24 -15.85 -9.16
N LEU A 249 6.53 -14.78 -9.51
CA LEU A 249 5.08 -14.86 -9.77
C LEU A 249 4.76 -15.70 -11.02
N GLU A 250 5.54 -15.54 -12.10
CA GLU A 250 5.37 -16.36 -13.31
C GLU A 250 5.57 -17.85 -13.01
N HIS A 251 6.58 -18.19 -12.20
CA HIS A 251 6.84 -19.57 -11.80
C HIS A 251 5.66 -20.11 -10.96
N LEU A 252 5.19 -19.37 -9.95
CA LEU A 252 4.01 -19.77 -9.18
C LEU A 252 2.81 -20.04 -10.11
N ASN A 253 2.56 -19.15 -11.06
CA ASN A 253 1.48 -19.30 -12.03
C ASN A 253 1.59 -20.62 -12.83
N LYS A 254 2.80 -21.01 -13.25
CA LYS A 254 3.03 -22.29 -13.96
C LYS A 254 2.73 -23.51 -13.10
N TYR A 255 3.09 -23.48 -11.79
CA TYR A 255 2.73 -24.56 -10.87
C TYR A 255 1.21 -24.65 -10.67
N GLN A 256 0.53 -23.53 -10.54
CA GLN A 256 -0.92 -23.49 -10.43
C GLN A 256 -1.59 -24.10 -11.67
N ASP A 257 -1.14 -23.74 -12.88
CA ASP A 257 -1.66 -24.32 -14.13
C ASP A 257 -1.43 -25.84 -14.18
N LYS A 258 -0.21 -26.27 -13.87
CA LYS A 258 0.17 -27.69 -13.90
C LYS A 258 -0.64 -28.54 -12.91
N LEU A 259 -0.98 -27.97 -11.77
CA LEU A 259 -1.67 -28.65 -10.68
C LEU A 259 -3.20 -28.46 -10.69
N GLY A 260 -3.72 -27.65 -11.62
CA GLY A 260 -5.16 -27.30 -11.66
C GLY A 260 -5.62 -26.46 -10.48
N ILE A 261 -4.70 -25.74 -9.82
CA ILE A 261 -5.01 -24.91 -8.65
C ILE A 261 -5.52 -23.54 -9.12
N PRO A 262 -6.62 -23.02 -8.54
CA PRO A 262 -7.11 -21.68 -8.85
C PRO A 262 -6.05 -20.60 -8.62
N ARG A 263 -6.09 -19.53 -9.44
CA ARG A 263 -5.09 -18.45 -9.35
C ARG A 263 -5.17 -17.71 -8.04
N PHE A 264 -4.04 -17.66 -7.34
CA PHE A 264 -3.78 -16.77 -6.23
C PHE A 264 -2.41 -16.09 -6.41
N ARG A 265 -2.22 -14.97 -5.74
CA ARG A 265 -0.98 -14.18 -5.83
C ARG A 265 0.07 -14.74 -4.88
N PHE A 266 1.34 -14.56 -5.17
CA PHE A 266 2.41 -14.95 -4.23
C PHE A 266 2.22 -14.35 -2.81
N HIS A 267 1.64 -13.14 -2.73
CA HIS A 267 1.34 -12.53 -1.44
C HIS A 267 0.25 -13.26 -0.65
N ASP A 268 -0.57 -14.06 -1.30
CA ASP A 268 -1.63 -14.83 -0.65
C ASP A 268 -1.07 -16.03 0.14
N LEU A 269 0.17 -16.47 -0.11
CA LEU A 269 0.92 -17.37 0.79
C LEU A 269 1.14 -16.75 2.17
N ARG A 270 1.36 -15.45 2.21
CA ARG A 270 1.45 -14.69 3.47
C ARG A 270 0.09 -14.55 4.15
N HIS A 271 -0.99 -14.47 3.38
CA HIS A 271 -2.35 -14.52 3.91
C HIS A 271 -2.65 -15.91 4.50
N TYR A 272 -2.23 -16.97 3.78
CA TYR A 272 -2.30 -18.34 4.30
C TYR A 272 -1.55 -18.47 5.62
N PHE A 273 -0.31 -17.98 5.71
CA PHE A 273 0.45 -17.97 6.96
C PHE A 273 -0.33 -17.31 8.11
N ALA A 274 -0.87 -16.10 7.89
CA ALA A 274 -1.61 -15.38 8.92
C ALA A 274 -2.82 -16.18 9.42
N SER A 275 -3.51 -16.87 8.51
CA SER A 275 -4.67 -17.69 8.83
C SER A 275 -4.31 -18.94 9.61
N TYR A 276 -3.27 -19.63 9.16
CA TYR A 276 -2.82 -20.86 9.79
C TYR A 276 -2.15 -20.59 11.15
N ALA A 277 -1.23 -19.64 11.22
CA ALA A 277 -0.50 -19.27 12.43
C ALA A 277 -1.45 -18.86 13.56
N SER A 278 -2.52 -18.12 13.24
CA SER A 278 -3.54 -17.71 14.23
C SER A 278 -4.30 -18.89 14.87
N THR A 279 -4.19 -20.10 14.31
CA THR A 279 -4.81 -21.30 14.89
C THR A 279 -3.90 -22.07 15.84
N ILE A 280 -2.59 -21.83 15.78
CA ILE A 280 -1.58 -22.63 16.49
C ILE A 280 -0.70 -21.82 17.43
N MET A 281 -0.69 -20.48 17.31
CA MET A 281 0.11 -19.61 18.16
C MET A 281 -0.64 -18.33 18.53
N PRO A 282 -0.21 -17.60 19.57
CA PRO A 282 -0.76 -16.28 19.92
C PRO A 282 -0.65 -15.29 18.76
N GLU A 283 -1.66 -14.43 18.59
CA GLU A 283 -1.73 -13.44 17.53
C GLU A 283 -0.51 -12.51 17.50
N ALA A 284 0.00 -12.11 18.67
CA ALA A 284 1.19 -11.27 18.77
C ALA A 284 2.43 -11.93 18.16
N ASP A 285 2.62 -13.23 18.39
CA ASP A 285 3.75 -14.00 17.86
C ASP A 285 3.61 -14.17 16.33
N ALA A 286 2.41 -14.49 15.85
CA ALA A 286 2.14 -14.58 14.43
C ALA A 286 2.37 -13.24 13.71
N MET A 287 1.99 -12.13 14.34
CA MET A 287 2.25 -10.79 13.83
C MET A 287 3.75 -10.46 13.80
N ALA A 288 4.49 -10.78 14.85
CA ALA A 288 5.92 -10.56 14.93
C ALA A 288 6.69 -11.36 13.86
N LEU A 289 6.46 -12.66 13.76
CA LEU A 289 7.06 -13.54 12.76
C LEU A 289 6.73 -13.10 11.33
N GLY A 290 5.50 -12.69 11.11
CA GLY A 290 5.06 -12.22 9.82
C GLY A 290 5.48 -10.78 9.51
N GLY A 291 5.88 -9.97 10.49
CA GLY A 291 6.21 -8.55 10.29
C GLY A 291 4.98 -7.71 9.94
N TRP A 292 3.88 -7.85 10.70
CA TRP A 292 2.73 -6.95 10.68
C TRP A 292 2.85 -5.91 11.78
N LYS A 293 2.76 -4.64 11.40
CA LYS A 293 2.76 -3.51 12.35
C LYS A 293 1.37 -3.21 12.92
N SER A 294 0.32 -3.56 12.18
CA SER A 294 -1.06 -3.20 12.50
C SER A 294 -1.90 -4.44 12.72
N ASP A 295 -2.41 -4.56 13.93
CA ASP A 295 -3.43 -5.53 14.34
C ASP A 295 -4.65 -5.49 13.41
N TYR A 296 -5.09 -4.31 13.01
CA TYR A 296 -6.21 -4.14 12.09
C TYR A 296 -5.96 -4.82 10.73
N VAL A 297 -4.76 -4.65 10.15
CA VAL A 297 -4.42 -5.27 8.85
C VAL A 297 -4.29 -6.78 9.01
N PHE A 298 -3.66 -7.26 10.08
CA PHE A 298 -3.56 -8.69 10.37
C PHE A 298 -4.94 -9.32 10.52
N LYS A 299 -5.82 -8.71 11.33
CA LYS A 299 -7.20 -9.18 11.54
C LYS A 299 -8.07 -9.13 10.29
N GLN A 300 -7.87 -8.18 9.39
CA GLN A 300 -8.57 -8.20 8.10
C GLN A 300 -8.21 -9.46 7.29
N VAL A 301 -6.91 -9.76 7.17
CA VAL A 301 -6.43 -10.96 6.48
C VAL A 301 -6.98 -12.23 7.12
N TYR A 302 -6.85 -12.34 8.44
CA TYR A 302 -7.36 -13.46 9.21
C TYR A 302 -8.89 -13.65 9.09
N ARG A 303 -9.66 -12.55 9.11
CA ARG A 303 -11.13 -12.60 9.00
C ARG A 303 -11.63 -13.08 7.65
N GLU A 304 -10.92 -12.78 6.58
CA GLU A 304 -11.26 -13.28 5.24
C GLU A 304 -11.07 -14.79 5.15
N SER A 305 -9.96 -15.30 5.68
CA SER A 305 -9.65 -16.73 5.65
C SER A 305 -10.49 -17.60 6.60
N MET A 306 -11.05 -17.00 7.65
CA MET A 306 -11.91 -17.70 8.62
C MET A 306 -13.39 -17.76 8.22
N ARG A 307 -13.72 -17.34 7.00
CA ARG A 307 -15.12 -17.31 6.54
C ARG A 307 -15.76 -18.70 6.55
N ASP A 308 -15.02 -19.70 6.07
CA ASP A 308 -15.50 -21.08 6.04
C ASP A 308 -15.58 -21.68 7.45
N LYS A 309 -14.58 -21.43 8.30
CA LYS A 309 -14.62 -21.85 9.72
C LYS A 309 -15.77 -21.19 10.51
N ARG A 310 -16.15 -19.94 10.15
CA ARG A 310 -17.32 -19.29 10.75
C ARG A 310 -18.61 -19.98 10.35
N LYS A 311 -18.71 -20.45 9.11
CA LYS A 311 -19.88 -21.21 8.63
C LYS A 311 -20.01 -22.51 9.43
N GLU A 312 -18.93 -23.28 9.55
CA GLU A 312 -18.90 -24.50 10.36
C GLU A 312 -19.23 -24.23 11.85
N SER A 313 -18.68 -23.14 12.40
CA SER A 313 -18.97 -22.75 13.80
C SER A 313 -20.41 -22.29 13.96
N ALA A 314 -20.97 -21.58 12.99
CA ALA A 314 -22.38 -21.20 13.00
C ALA A 314 -23.30 -22.42 12.88
N GLU A 315 -22.97 -23.36 12.00
CA GLU A 315 -23.72 -24.62 11.85
C GLU A 315 -23.66 -25.46 13.15
N LYS A 316 -22.49 -25.57 13.78
CA LYS A 316 -22.37 -26.22 15.10
C LYS A 316 -23.21 -25.53 16.18
N TYR A 317 -23.15 -24.19 16.22
CA TYR A 317 -23.96 -23.41 17.16
C TYR A 317 -25.45 -23.63 16.93
N ILE A 318 -25.90 -23.51 15.67
CA ILE A 318 -27.32 -23.72 15.29
C ILE A 318 -27.78 -25.12 15.65
N ASN A 319 -27.01 -26.15 15.30
CA ASN A 319 -27.33 -27.53 15.60
C ASN A 319 -27.40 -27.81 17.12
N ASN A 320 -26.54 -27.18 17.93
CA ASN A 320 -26.55 -27.35 19.38
C ASN A 320 -27.72 -26.62 20.07
N ILE A 321 -28.30 -25.61 19.44
CA ILE A 321 -29.38 -24.82 20.04
C ILE A 321 -30.76 -25.25 19.52
N LEU A 322 -30.83 -25.74 18.27
CA LEU A 322 -32.11 -26.10 17.60
C LEU A 322 -32.35 -27.61 17.59
N SER A 323 -31.41 -28.42 18.07
CA SER A 323 -31.58 -29.85 18.34
C SER A 323 -32.05 -30.09 19.80
#